data_8d991393baffc1c51ec178b7b17be725
#
_entry.id   8d991393baffc1c51ec178b7b17be725
#
_cell.length_a   1.000
_cell.length_b   1.000
_cell.length_c   1.000
_cell.angle_alpha   90.00
_cell.angle_beta   90.00
_cell.angle_gamma   90.00
#
_symmetry.space_group_name_H-M   'P 1'
#
loop_
_entity.id
_entity.type
_entity.pdbx_description
1 polymer ?
#
loop_
_entity_poly.entity_id
_entity_poly.type
_entity_poly.pdbx_seq_one_letter_code
_entity_poly.pdbx_strand_id
1 'polypeptide(L)'
;MVLLAAQQLGLGFDGRVQVTSPPALVAGAEGELSVTILDTPAGVSPLSVRLSASAVRLPDSRLGARDVVDPQASQPRVRARFFAPPIPGRYEVVGLVEYVTFDAERCRPRRSRVVWTVEVLEPVGPSVGP
;
A
#
# COMPACT_ATOMS: atom_id res chain seq x y z
N MET A 1 -5.05 -3.43 21.73
CA MET A 1 -4.87 -3.55 21.52
C MET A 1 -4.27 -3.92 20.83
N VAL A 2 -4.35 -4.11 20.91
CA VAL A 2 -4.04 -4.48 20.40
C VAL A 2 -3.21 -4.71 19.64
N LEU A 3 -3.38 -4.64 19.60
CA LEU A 3 -2.89 -4.82 18.91
C LEU A 3 -1.91 -4.94 18.49
N LEU A 4 -1.95 -4.86 18.70
CA LEU A 4 -1.28 -4.91 18.30
C LEU A 4 -0.32 -5.33 18.11
N ALA A 5 -0.48 -5.51 18.34
CA ALA A 5 0.06 -5.87 18.19
C ALA A 5 0.97 -6.33 17.72
N ALA A 6 0.87 -6.38 17.70
CA ALA A 6 1.38 -6.85 17.21
C ALA A 6 2.38 -6.92 16.88
N GLN A 7 2.23 -6.41 16.93
CA GLN A 7 3.00 -6.59 16.53
C GLN A 7 3.73 -7.14 16.60
N GLN A 8 3.43 -7.25 16.95
CA GLN A 8 3.85 -7.92 17.01
C GLN A 8 4.59 -8.58 16.86
N LEU A 9 4.19 -8.20 17.24
CA LEU A 9 4.86 -9.13 17.48
C LEU A 9 6.20 -9.34 17.04
N GLY A 10 6.97 -8.73 17.16
CA GLY A 10 8.30 -8.99 16.89
C GLY A 10 8.63 -9.96 15.80
N LEU A 11 7.76 -10.08 14.86
CA LEU A 11 7.98 -11.03 13.79
C LEU A 11 8.72 -10.39 12.62
N GLY A 12 9.61 -9.42 12.91
CA GLY A 12 10.38 -8.77 11.89
C GLY A 12 9.65 -7.69 11.12
N PHE A 13 8.54 -7.20 11.66
CA PHE A 13 7.79 -6.10 11.04
C PHE A 13 8.10 -4.82 11.79
N ASP A 14 9.34 -4.39 11.70
CA ASP A 14 9.82 -3.21 12.41
C ASP A 14 9.91 -1.97 11.53
N GLY A 15 9.48 -2.06 10.29
CA GLY A 15 9.44 -0.91 9.40
C GLY A 15 8.34 0.04 9.79
N ARG A 16 8.57 1.33 9.60
CA ARG A 16 7.60 2.38 9.92
C ARG A 16 7.04 2.94 8.64
N VAL A 17 5.79 2.64 8.37
CA VAL A 17 5.12 3.06 7.14
C VAL A 17 3.71 3.51 7.46
N GLN A 18 3.16 4.32 6.58
CA GLN A 18 1.79 4.81 6.70
C GLN A 18 1.09 4.60 5.37
N VAL A 19 -0.10 4.02 5.42
CA VAL A 19 -0.91 3.86 4.23
C VAL A 19 -2.13 4.76 4.31
N THR A 20 -2.61 5.17 3.15
CA THR A 20 -3.86 5.90 3.04
C THR A 20 -4.75 5.08 2.11
N SER A 21 -5.89 4.68 2.64
CA SER A 21 -6.86 3.97 1.81
C SER A 21 -7.46 4.94 0.80
N PRO A 22 -7.73 4.46 -0.42
CA PRO A 22 -8.31 5.32 -1.43
C PRO A 22 -9.75 5.70 -1.06
N PRO A 23 -10.26 6.80 -1.60
CA PRO A 23 -11.67 7.10 -1.43
C PRO A 23 -12.52 6.03 -2.08
N ALA A 24 -13.77 5.92 -1.65
CA ALA A 24 -14.70 4.97 -2.24
C ALA A 24 -14.84 5.25 -3.74
N LEU A 25 -14.97 4.19 -4.52
CA LEU A 25 -15.06 4.31 -5.97
C LEU A 25 -16.07 3.32 -6.50
N VAL A 26 -16.53 3.56 -7.73
CA VAL A 26 -17.54 2.69 -8.33
C VAL A 26 -16.89 1.42 -8.86
N ALA A 27 -17.72 0.39 -9.01
CA ALA A 27 -17.28 -0.90 -9.53
C ALA A 27 -16.57 -0.73 -10.87
N GLY A 28 -15.44 -1.40 -11.02
CA GLY A 28 -14.65 -1.37 -12.25
C GLY A 28 -13.77 -0.14 -12.41
N ALA A 29 -13.88 0.83 -11.52
CA ALA A 29 -13.09 2.05 -11.66
C ALA A 29 -11.64 1.83 -11.28
N GLU A 30 -10.78 2.67 -11.83
CA GLU A 30 -9.37 2.67 -11.50
C GLU A 30 -9.13 3.57 -10.28
N GLY A 31 -8.30 3.10 -9.37
CA GLY A 31 -7.91 3.86 -8.20
C GLY A 31 -6.42 3.74 -7.96
N GLU A 32 -5.98 4.35 -6.86
CA GLU A 32 -4.57 4.39 -6.53
C GLU A 32 -4.37 4.07 -5.06
N LEU A 33 -3.41 3.19 -4.78
CA LEU A 33 -2.96 2.89 -3.44
C LEU A 33 -1.66 3.63 -3.21
N SER A 34 -1.43 4.08 -1.98
CA SER A 34 -0.15 4.69 -1.67
C SER A 34 0.32 4.28 -0.28
N VAL A 35 1.63 4.20 -0.14
CA VAL A 35 2.27 3.95 1.14
C VAL A 35 3.44 4.91 1.26
N THR A 36 3.56 5.52 2.43
CA THR A 36 4.67 6.43 2.74
C THR A 36 5.59 5.72 3.73
N ILE A 37 6.86 5.70 3.42
CA ILE A 37 7.87 5.14 4.32
C ILE A 37 8.29 6.25 5.26
N LEU A 38 8.05 6.05 6.56
CA LEU A 38 8.32 7.09 7.55
C LEU A 38 9.77 7.13 7.99
N ASP A 39 10.51 6.04 7.77
CA ASP A 39 11.96 6.05 7.94
C ASP A 39 12.60 6.63 6.69
N THR A 40 13.84 7.11 6.83
CA THR A 40 14.61 7.55 5.67
C THR A 40 15.42 6.36 5.16
N PRO A 41 15.09 5.80 3.99
CA PRO A 41 15.84 4.65 3.49
C PRO A 41 17.29 5.01 3.14
N ALA A 42 18.14 4.01 3.20
CA ALA A 42 19.54 4.17 2.79
C ALA A 42 19.68 4.45 1.30
N GLY A 43 18.62 4.20 0.58
CA GLY A 43 18.49 4.47 -0.84
C GLY A 43 17.19 3.86 -1.30
N VAL A 44 16.76 4.15 -2.51
CA VAL A 44 15.49 3.59 -2.99
C VAL A 44 15.68 2.23 -3.64
N SER A 45 16.91 1.88 -3.99
CA SER A 45 17.16 0.66 -4.75
C SER A 45 16.73 -0.62 -4.02
N PRO A 46 16.96 -0.78 -2.71
CA PRO A 46 16.48 -2.00 -2.05
C PRO A 46 14.99 -1.98 -1.72
N LEU A 47 14.29 -0.89 -2.03
CA LEU A 47 12.88 -0.78 -1.71
C LEU A 47 12.05 -1.74 -2.57
N SER A 48 11.18 -2.49 -1.93
CA SER A 48 10.21 -3.30 -2.65
C SER A 48 8.88 -3.32 -1.91
N VAL A 49 7.80 -3.34 -2.67
CA VAL A 49 6.46 -3.50 -2.14
C VAL A 49 5.80 -4.60 -2.95
N ARG A 50 5.35 -5.64 -2.28
CA ARG A 50 4.62 -6.73 -2.93
C ARG A 50 3.18 -6.67 -2.49
N LEU A 51 2.28 -6.63 -3.46
CA LEU A 51 0.86 -6.49 -3.23
C LEU A 51 0.16 -7.81 -3.50
N SER A 52 -0.88 -8.07 -2.73
CA SER A 52 -1.75 -9.20 -2.98
C SER A 52 -3.18 -8.85 -2.63
N ALA A 53 -4.11 -9.38 -3.41
CA ALA A 53 -5.53 -9.18 -3.19
C ALA A 53 -6.27 -10.32 -3.86
N SER A 54 -7.44 -10.67 -3.33
CA SER A 54 -8.23 -11.76 -3.89
C SER A 54 -9.15 -11.29 -5.01
N ALA A 55 -9.65 -10.07 -4.93
CA ALA A 55 -10.66 -9.58 -5.87
C ALA A 55 -10.26 -8.31 -6.60
N VAL A 56 -9.46 -7.48 -5.96
CA VAL A 56 -9.00 -6.25 -6.57
C VAL A 56 -7.91 -6.58 -7.59
N ARG A 57 -8.04 -6.05 -8.80
CA ARG A 57 -7.07 -6.32 -9.85
C ARG A 57 -5.89 -5.37 -9.71
N LEU A 58 -4.71 -5.95 -9.66
CA LEU A 58 -3.46 -5.23 -9.49
C LEU A 58 -2.63 -5.38 -10.76
N PRO A 59 -2.59 -4.35 -11.62
CA PRO A 59 -1.77 -4.44 -12.84
C PRO A 59 -0.31 -4.70 -12.55
N ASP A 60 0.18 -4.19 -11.41
CA ASP A 60 1.55 -4.40 -11.01
C ASP A 60 1.54 -4.78 -9.54
N SER A 61 1.85 -6.03 -9.25
CA SER A 61 1.86 -6.51 -7.87
C SER A 61 3.23 -6.37 -7.22
N ARG A 62 4.23 -5.93 -7.96
CA ARG A 62 5.57 -5.72 -7.44
C ARG A 62 6.02 -4.31 -7.79
N LEU A 63 6.31 -3.54 -6.76
CA LEU A 63 6.74 -2.15 -6.92
C LEU A 63 8.16 -2.03 -6.41
N GLY A 64 8.90 -1.12 -6.97
CA GLY A 64 10.29 -0.89 -6.59
C GLY A 64 10.65 0.57 -6.70
N ALA A 65 11.95 0.84 -6.84
CA ALA A 65 12.47 2.19 -6.82
C ALA A 65 11.82 3.10 -7.86
N ARG A 66 11.48 2.57 -9.03
CA ARG A 66 10.89 3.40 -10.10
C ARG A 66 9.46 3.82 -9.80
N ASP A 67 8.84 3.22 -8.80
CA ASP A 67 7.46 3.54 -8.42
C ASP A 67 7.42 4.58 -7.31
N VAL A 68 8.56 5.05 -6.86
CA VAL A 68 8.65 6.08 -5.84
C VAL A 68 8.29 7.42 -6.48
N VAL A 69 7.32 8.11 -5.88
CA VAL A 69 6.83 9.38 -6.41
C VAL A 69 7.89 10.45 -6.35
N ASP A 70 8.62 10.48 -5.24
CA ASP A 70 9.65 11.48 -5.01
C ASP A 70 10.89 10.82 -4.43
N PRO A 71 11.81 10.39 -5.29
CA PRO A 71 13.00 9.67 -4.80
C PRO A 71 13.95 10.52 -3.95
N GLN A 72 13.77 11.84 -3.98
CA GLN A 72 14.61 12.73 -3.16
C GLN A 72 14.02 12.98 -1.79
N ALA A 73 12.78 12.55 -1.55
CA ALA A 73 12.14 12.81 -0.26
C ALA A 73 12.76 11.95 0.82
N SER A 74 12.85 12.50 2.02
CA SER A 74 13.32 11.74 3.17
C SER A 74 12.31 10.67 3.60
N GLN A 75 11.06 10.90 3.28
CA GLN A 75 9.99 9.94 3.54
C GLN A 75 9.29 9.63 2.22
N PRO A 76 9.86 8.72 1.43
CA PRO A 76 9.36 8.48 0.09
C PRO A 76 8.01 7.81 0.08
N ARG A 77 7.23 8.11 -0.95
CA ARG A 77 5.91 7.54 -1.14
C ARG A 77 5.91 6.69 -2.41
N VAL A 78 5.30 5.53 -2.30
CA VAL A 78 5.16 4.60 -3.42
C VAL A 78 3.69 4.53 -3.79
N ARG A 79 3.39 4.54 -5.08
CA ARG A 79 2.02 4.48 -5.59
C ARG A 79 1.82 3.28 -6.48
N ALA A 80 0.62 2.73 -6.44
CA ALA A 80 0.24 1.62 -7.30
C ALA A 80 -1.19 1.82 -7.79
N ARG A 81 -1.43 1.45 -9.04
CA ARG A 81 -2.77 1.47 -9.60
C ARG A 81 -3.49 0.18 -9.27
N PHE A 82 -4.80 0.26 -9.17
CA PHE A 82 -5.64 -0.92 -9.04
C PHE A 82 -6.96 -0.68 -9.75
N PHE A 83 -7.67 -1.76 -10.02
CA PHE A 83 -9.03 -1.67 -10.56
C PHE A 83 -9.99 -2.32 -9.59
N ALA A 84 -11.06 -1.61 -9.27
CA ALA A 84 -12.07 -2.09 -8.36
C ALA A 84 -12.76 -3.32 -8.95
N PRO A 85 -13.12 -4.30 -8.11
CA PRO A 85 -13.89 -5.44 -8.60
C PRO A 85 -15.28 -5.01 -9.07
N PRO A 86 -15.95 -5.86 -9.86
CA PRO A 86 -17.26 -5.49 -10.40
C PRO A 86 -18.38 -5.54 -9.39
N ILE A 87 -18.17 -6.17 -8.26
CA ILE A 87 -19.22 -6.33 -7.25
C ILE A 87 -18.98 -5.35 -6.13
N PRO A 88 -19.97 -4.51 -5.79
CA PRO A 88 -19.83 -3.59 -4.67
C PRO A 88 -19.54 -4.31 -3.38
N GLY A 89 -18.81 -3.65 -2.50
CA GLY A 89 -18.46 -4.20 -1.21
C GLY A 89 -17.18 -3.60 -0.69
N ARG A 90 -16.66 -4.20 0.36
CA ARG A 90 -15.42 -3.76 0.98
C ARG A 90 -14.37 -4.85 0.77
N TYR A 91 -13.21 -4.45 0.27
CA TYR A 91 -12.14 -5.36 -0.08
C TYR A 91 -10.84 -4.90 0.56
N GLU A 92 -9.91 -5.83 0.67
CA GLU A 92 -8.60 -5.53 1.25
C GLU A 92 -7.50 -5.82 0.24
N VAL A 93 -6.49 -4.99 0.24
CA VAL A 93 -5.23 -5.23 -0.47
C VAL A 93 -4.15 -5.26 0.59
N VAL A 94 -3.33 -6.31 0.57
CA VAL A 94 -2.24 -6.47 1.52
C VAL A 94 -0.93 -6.14 0.81
N GLY A 95 -0.08 -5.40 1.50
CA GLY A 95 1.25 -5.09 0.98
C GLY A 95 2.32 -5.50 1.95
N LEU A 96 3.41 -6.04 1.42
CA LEU A 96 4.62 -6.29 2.19
C LEU A 96 5.66 -5.30 1.71
N VAL A 97 6.04 -4.39 2.60
CA VAL A 97 7.00 -3.32 2.30
C VAL A 97 8.34 -3.70 2.89
N GLU A 98 9.38 -3.68 2.06
CA GLU A 98 10.74 -3.98 2.52
C GLU A 98 11.67 -2.89 2.04
N TYR A 99 12.54 -2.43 2.92
CA TYR A 99 13.53 -1.41 2.60
C TYR A 99 14.68 -1.54 3.58
N VAL A 100 15.71 -0.73 3.37
CA VAL A 100 16.90 -0.76 4.19
C VAL A 100 17.13 0.64 4.76
N THR A 101 17.41 0.72 6.05
CA THR A 101 17.84 1.98 6.67
C THR A 101 19.30 1.86 7.04
N PHE A 102 19.98 3.00 7.06
CA PHE A 102 21.37 3.06 7.50
C PHE A 102 21.38 3.67 8.89
N ASP A 103 21.86 2.90 9.86
CA ASP A 103 21.82 3.31 11.25
C ASP A 103 23.10 2.84 11.94
N ALA A 104 23.75 3.76 12.65
CA ALA A 104 24.97 3.43 13.41
C ALA A 104 26.00 2.69 12.56
N GLU A 105 26.21 3.16 11.34
CA GLU A 105 27.20 2.63 10.41
C GLU A 105 26.89 1.22 9.92
N ARG A 106 25.63 0.81 10.00
CA ARG A 106 25.24 -0.48 9.44
C ARG A 106 23.90 -0.35 8.73
N CYS A 107 23.75 -1.18 7.71
CA CYS A 107 22.48 -1.27 7.00
C CYS A 107 21.57 -2.23 7.75
N ARG A 108 20.32 -1.84 7.92
CA ARG A 108 19.35 -2.67 8.62
C ARG A 108 18.15 -2.88 7.71
N PRO A 109 17.82 -4.13 7.38
CA PRO A 109 16.59 -4.39 6.63
C PRO A 109 15.37 -4.12 7.52
N ARG A 110 14.37 -3.51 6.91
CA ARG A 110 13.11 -3.19 7.57
C ARG A 110 11.99 -3.78 6.77
N ARG A 111 10.96 -4.21 7.47
CA ARG A 111 9.77 -4.81 6.84
C ARG A 111 8.53 -4.29 7.52
N SER A 112 7.47 -4.16 6.74
CA SER A 112 6.17 -3.81 7.29
C SER A 112 5.10 -4.45 6.45
N ARG A 113 4.06 -4.94 7.12
CA ARG A 113 2.88 -5.47 6.45
C ARG A 113 1.78 -4.44 6.59
N VAL A 114 1.18 -4.07 5.48
CA VAL A 114 0.15 -3.03 5.47
C VAL A 114 -1.10 -3.56 4.80
N VAL A 115 -2.22 -2.93 5.11
CA VAL A 115 -3.51 -3.30 4.53
C VAL A 115 -4.21 -2.02 4.10
N TRP A 116 -4.66 -1.99 2.85
CA TRP A 116 -5.55 -0.93 2.37
C TRP A 116 -6.96 -1.49 2.31
N THR A 117 -7.93 -0.66 2.64
CA THR A 117 -9.34 -1.00 2.47
C THR A 117 -9.84 -0.29 1.22
N VAL A 118 -10.46 -1.05 0.32
CA VAL A 118 -11.05 -0.52 -0.91
C VAL A 118 -12.55 -0.67 -0.78
N GLU A 119 -13.26 0.44 -0.81
CA GLU A 119 -14.70 0.43 -0.73
C GLU A 119 -15.27 0.67 -2.12
N VAL A 120 -16.07 -0.28 -2.61
CA VAL A 120 -16.59 -0.27 -3.96
C VAL A 120 -18.10 -0.01 -3.88
N LEU A 121 -18.54 1.04 -4.56
CA LEU A 121 -19.92 1.47 -4.57
C LEU A 121 -20.61 0.95 -5.81
N GLU A 122 -21.93 0.83 -5.73
CA GLU A 122 -22.70 0.51 -6.91
C GLU A 122 -22.59 1.63 -7.93
N PRO A 123 -22.50 1.27 -9.22
CA PRO A 123 -22.52 2.31 -10.24
C PRO A 123 -23.82 3.10 -10.10
N VAL A 124 -23.72 4.40 -10.26
CA VAL A 124 -24.90 5.24 -10.30
C VAL A 124 -25.56 4.95 -11.60
N GLY A 125 -26.64 4.18 -11.56
CA GLY A 125 -27.42 3.92 -12.75
C GLY A 125 -27.96 5.21 -13.31
N PRO A 126 -28.36 5.19 -14.59
CA PRO A 126 -29.02 6.34 -15.16
C PRO A 126 -30.15 6.68 -14.23
N SER A 127 -30.17 7.90 -13.83
CA SER A 127 -31.20 8.38 -12.99
C SER A 127 -32.47 8.07 -13.70
N VAL A 128 -33.09 7.04 -13.24
CA VAL A 128 -34.36 6.74 -13.76
C VAL A 128 -35.30 7.63 -13.04
N GLY A 129 -35.13 8.82 -13.19
CA GLY A 129 -36.16 9.65 -12.74
C GLY A 129 -37.40 9.08 -13.30
N PRO A 130 -38.36 9.12 -12.64
CA PRO A 130 -39.62 8.71 -13.17
C PRO A 130 -39.82 9.38 -14.48
#